data_fa85efb6c7715baff9926df5752cc9c2
#
_entry.id   fa85efb6c7715baff9926df5752cc9c2
#
_cell.length_a   1.000
_cell.length_b   1.000
_cell.length_c   1.000
_cell.angle_alpha   90.00
_cell.angle_beta   90.00
_cell.angle_gamma   90.00
#
_symmetry.space_group_name_H-M   'P 1'
#
loop_
_entity.id
_entity.type
_entity.pdbx_description
1 polymer ?
#
loop_
_entity_poly.entity_id
_entity_poly.type
_entity_poly.pdbx_seq_one_letter_code
_entity_poly.pdbx_strand_id
1 'polypeptide(L)'
;MGTVFNKKELLVLLQDFHCLTGLRSAVFDSYGIEVLAYPPELPAYCRLIRSVPDGKTGCYLCDQAACRKATRQKQTIIYPCHAGLIEVITPVQIDGAVVGFLLLSHIVQGADEQSEWNYAQKCCSAYAIDKTALQKAYNALPRTPYPVLKSAADLLALAAAALYQKGLTRLAAGSVQEKLSRYLAEHLDETLTNETICRDLSLSRTGLYYLSRQLYGCGINEQITHLRIQKAM
;
A
#
# COMPACT_ATOMS: atom_id res chain seq x y z
N MET A 1 -3.87 -3.33 15.66
CA MET A 1 -2.65 -4.07 16.07
C MET A 1 -1.54 -3.75 15.09
N GLY A 2 -0.36 -3.31 15.57
CA GLY A 2 0.80 -3.10 14.72
C GLY A 2 1.38 -4.43 14.26
N THR A 3 1.87 -4.49 13.03
CA THR A 3 2.52 -5.67 12.46
C THR A 3 4.00 -5.36 12.25
N VAL A 4 4.86 -6.25 12.69
CA VAL A 4 6.30 -6.19 12.40
C VAL A 4 6.58 -7.16 11.26
N PHE A 5 7.18 -6.63 10.20
CA PHE A 5 7.56 -7.38 9.01
C PHE A 5 9.07 -7.64 9.00
N ASN A 6 9.48 -8.89 8.76
CA ASN A 6 10.87 -9.20 8.44
C ASN A 6 11.18 -8.75 7.00
N LYS A 7 11.56 -7.49 6.84
CA LYS A 7 11.76 -6.87 5.51
C LYS A 7 12.79 -7.61 4.66
N LYS A 8 13.84 -8.18 5.27
CA LYS A 8 14.90 -8.88 4.53
C LYS A 8 14.37 -10.15 3.85
N GLU A 9 13.67 -10.98 4.57
CA GLU A 9 13.12 -12.23 4.03
C GLU A 9 11.91 -11.98 3.12
N LEU A 10 11.08 -10.97 3.43
CA LEU A 10 10.00 -10.55 2.54
C LEU A 10 10.52 -10.02 1.21
N LEU A 11 11.66 -9.30 1.21
CA LEU A 11 12.27 -8.84 -0.04
C LEU A 11 12.66 -10.02 -0.92
N VAL A 12 13.26 -11.06 -0.35
CA VAL A 12 13.58 -12.30 -1.08
C VAL A 12 12.32 -12.94 -1.68
N LEU A 13 11.24 -13.05 -0.90
CA LEU A 13 9.97 -13.57 -1.40
C LEU A 13 9.42 -12.75 -2.58
N LEU A 14 9.48 -11.42 -2.50
CA LEU A 14 9.02 -10.55 -3.59
C LEU A 14 9.92 -10.66 -4.83
N GLN A 15 11.23 -10.84 -4.65
CA GLN A 15 12.19 -11.06 -5.73
C GLN A 15 11.92 -12.40 -6.45
N ASP A 16 11.75 -13.47 -5.70
CA ASP A 16 11.42 -14.79 -6.25
C ASP A 16 10.08 -14.75 -7.01
N PHE A 17 9.08 -14.09 -6.43
CA PHE A 17 7.78 -13.91 -7.07
C PHE A 17 7.87 -13.12 -8.38
N HIS A 18 8.65 -12.04 -8.38
CA HIS A 18 8.93 -11.26 -9.60
C HIS A 18 9.68 -12.08 -10.65
N CYS A 19 10.67 -12.86 -10.25
CA CYS A 19 11.43 -13.72 -11.15
C CYS A 19 10.51 -14.72 -11.88
N LEU A 20 9.53 -15.29 -11.17
CA LEU A 20 8.59 -16.26 -11.73
C LEU A 20 7.50 -15.63 -12.60
N THR A 21 6.99 -14.45 -12.22
CA THR A 21 5.78 -13.86 -12.81
C THR A 21 6.02 -12.63 -13.65
N GLY A 22 7.17 -11.96 -13.48
CA GLY A 22 7.44 -10.64 -14.05
C GLY A 22 6.62 -9.50 -13.41
N LEU A 23 5.74 -9.80 -12.45
CA LEU A 23 4.85 -8.82 -11.84
C LEU A 23 5.54 -8.08 -10.68
N ARG A 24 5.24 -6.78 -10.55
CA ARG A 24 5.61 -6.04 -9.34
C ARG A 24 4.70 -6.46 -8.20
N SER A 25 5.31 -6.76 -7.07
CA SER A 25 4.60 -7.10 -5.84
C SER A 25 4.99 -6.15 -4.69
N ALA A 26 4.09 -5.96 -3.74
CA ALA A 26 4.30 -5.10 -2.59
C ALA A 26 3.67 -5.67 -1.33
N VAL A 27 4.24 -5.31 -0.18
CA VAL A 27 3.70 -5.57 1.15
C VAL A 27 3.14 -4.28 1.71
N PHE A 28 1.92 -4.31 2.18
CA PHE A 28 1.26 -3.21 2.86
C PHE A 28 1.01 -3.58 4.33
N ASP A 29 1.08 -2.62 5.21
CA ASP A 29 0.67 -2.80 6.60
C ASP A 29 -0.86 -2.84 6.75
N SER A 30 -1.35 -3.00 7.98
CA SER A 30 -2.79 -3.04 8.28
C SER A 30 -3.53 -1.72 7.99
N TYR A 31 -2.80 -0.64 7.75
CA TYR A 31 -3.33 0.68 7.38
C TYR A 31 -3.33 0.91 5.88
N GLY A 32 -2.87 -0.07 5.09
CA GLY A 32 -2.75 0.05 3.64
C GLY A 32 -1.61 0.98 3.20
N ILE A 33 -0.52 1.00 3.97
CA ILE A 33 0.68 1.76 3.65
C ILE A 33 1.75 0.80 3.14
N GLU A 34 2.36 1.12 1.99
CA GLU A 34 3.42 0.31 1.41
C GLU A 34 4.64 0.26 2.34
N VAL A 35 4.99 -0.93 2.80
CA VAL A 35 6.14 -1.22 3.66
C VAL A 35 7.37 -1.58 2.84
N LEU A 36 7.15 -2.32 1.75
CA LEU A 36 8.18 -2.90 0.89
C LEU A 36 7.57 -3.24 -0.47
N ALA A 37 8.34 -3.09 -1.54
CA ALA A 37 7.94 -3.51 -2.87
C ALA A 37 9.13 -3.98 -3.71
N TYR A 38 8.85 -4.85 -4.69
CA TYR A 38 9.84 -5.27 -5.68
C TYR A 38 9.19 -5.49 -7.05
N PRO A 39 9.79 -4.98 -8.13
CA PRO A 39 10.84 -3.95 -8.16
C PRO A 39 10.46 -2.68 -7.41
N PRO A 40 11.42 -1.94 -6.80
CA PRO A 40 11.11 -0.71 -6.06
C PRO A 40 10.64 0.41 -6.98
N GLU A 41 11.10 0.45 -8.24
CA GLU A 41 10.73 1.46 -9.21
C GLU A 41 9.34 1.20 -9.76
N LEU A 42 8.58 2.28 -9.88
CA LEU A 42 7.29 2.25 -10.57
C LEU A 42 7.51 2.24 -12.09
N PRO A 43 6.65 1.55 -12.86
CA PRO A 43 6.67 1.67 -14.32
C PRO A 43 6.37 3.10 -14.77
N ALA A 44 6.82 3.45 -15.98
CA ALA A 44 6.69 4.81 -16.53
C ALA A 44 5.24 5.32 -16.50
N TYR A 45 4.27 4.46 -16.78
CA TYR A 45 2.85 4.78 -16.72
C TYR A 45 2.44 5.30 -15.34
N CYS A 46 2.76 4.56 -14.28
CA CYS A 46 2.41 4.95 -12.91
C CYS A 46 3.20 6.16 -12.42
N ARG A 47 4.45 6.35 -12.89
CA ARG A 47 5.19 7.60 -12.61
C ARG A 47 4.50 8.82 -13.20
N LEU A 48 4.00 8.73 -14.45
CA LEU A 48 3.22 9.81 -15.07
C LEU A 48 1.93 10.09 -14.29
N ILE A 49 1.17 9.06 -13.91
CA ILE A 49 -0.04 9.24 -13.09
C ILE A 49 0.31 9.93 -11.75
N ARG A 50 1.35 9.50 -11.07
CA ARG A 50 1.75 10.06 -9.76
C ARG A 50 2.50 11.41 -9.86
N SER A 51 2.83 11.88 -11.06
CA SER A 51 3.44 13.21 -11.26
C SER A 51 2.44 14.35 -11.05
N VAL A 52 1.14 14.08 -11.14
CA VAL A 52 0.07 15.04 -10.86
C VAL A 52 -0.58 14.76 -9.49
N PRO A 53 -0.91 15.82 -8.71
CA PRO A 53 -1.45 15.66 -7.36
C PRO A 53 -2.68 14.75 -7.29
N ASP A 54 -3.65 14.95 -8.19
CA ASP A 54 -4.89 14.18 -8.21
C ASP A 54 -4.64 12.70 -8.56
N GLY A 55 -3.70 12.42 -9.45
CA GLY A 55 -3.29 11.05 -9.79
C GLY A 55 -2.63 10.35 -8.60
N LYS A 56 -1.75 11.04 -7.87
CA LYS A 56 -1.14 10.51 -6.65
C LYS A 56 -2.18 10.22 -5.57
N THR A 57 -3.12 11.14 -5.37
CA THR A 57 -4.23 10.97 -4.44
C THR A 57 -5.13 9.82 -4.86
N GLY A 58 -5.44 9.69 -6.16
CA GLY A 58 -6.22 8.59 -6.72
C GLY A 58 -5.60 7.22 -6.44
N CYS A 59 -4.28 7.05 -6.61
CA CYS A 59 -3.58 5.82 -6.23
C CYS A 59 -3.82 5.48 -4.76
N TYR A 60 -3.58 6.43 -3.87
CA TYR A 60 -3.76 6.21 -2.45
C TYR A 60 -5.21 5.82 -2.08
N LEU A 61 -6.20 6.55 -2.58
CA LEU A 61 -7.61 6.27 -2.30
C LEU A 61 -8.05 4.91 -2.85
N CYS A 62 -7.53 4.51 -4.02
CA CYS A 62 -7.79 3.22 -4.64
C CYS A 62 -7.23 2.08 -3.76
N ASP A 63 -5.96 2.18 -3.34
CA ASP A 63 -5.31 1.19 -2.48
C ASP A 63 -6.06 1.06 -1.14
N GLN A 64 -6.44 2.18 -0.53
CA GLN A 64 -7.22 2.20 0.70
C GLN A 64 -8.60 1.54 0.54
N ALA A 65 -9.28 1.78 -0.57
CA ALA A 65 -10.58 1.15 -0.85
C ALA A 65 -10.44 -0.36 -1.02
N ALA A 66 -9.39 -0.81 -1.73
CA ALA A 66 -9.08 -2.22 -1.92
C ALA A 66 -8.73 -2.92 -0.60
N CYS A 67 -7.88 -2.30 0.25
CA CYS A 67 -7.55 -2.80 1.59
C CYS A 67 -8.80 -2.97 2.45
N ARG A 68 -9.68 -1.95 2.50
CA ARG A 68 -10.96 -2.05 3.24
C ARG A 68 -11.85 -3.18 2.73
N LYS A 69 -11.94 -3.35 1.41
CA LYS A 69 -12.73 -4.42 0.79
C LYS A 69 -12.15 -5.80 1.13
N ALA A 70 -10.83 -5.97 0.97
CA ALA A 70 -10.13 -7.22 1.32
C ALA A 70 -10.26 -7.57 2.80
N THR A 71 -10.20 -6.56 3.69
CA THR A 71 -10.41 -6.76 5.13
C THR A 71 -11.81 -7.28 5.44
N ARG A 72 -12.85 -6.70 4.82
CA ARG A 72 -14.23 -7.15 5.05
C ARG A 72 -14.51 -8.53 4.50
N GLN A 73 -13.99 -8.85 3.32
CA GLN A 73 -14.23 -10.12 2.64
C GLN A 73 -13.28 -11.23 3.12
N LYS A 74 -12.14 -10.86 3.70
CA LYS A 74 -11.06 -11.79 4.10
C LYS A 74 -10.58 -12.68 2.94
N GLN A 75 -10.62 -12.17 1.72
CA GLN A 75 -10.31 -12.88 0.49
C GLN A 75 -9.44 -12.04 -0.43
N THR A 76 -8.75 -12.72 -1.34
CA THR A 76 -8.06 -12.10 -2.47
C THR A 76 -9.06 -11.42 -3.41
N ILE A 77 -8.74 -10.20 -3.81
CA ILE A 77 -9.58 -9.39 -4.71
C ILE A 77 -8.76 -9.00 -5.92
N ILE A 78 -9.30 -9.24 -7.10
CA ILE A 78 -8.80 -8.72 -8.38
C ILE A 78 -9.69 -7.52 -8.73
N TYR A 79 -9.10 -6.37 -9.01
CA TYR A 79 -9.84 -5.14 -9.27
C TYR A 79 -9.11 -4.21 -10.24
N PRO A 80 -9.84 -3.36 -10.98
CA PRO A 80 -9.21 -2.30 -11.74
C PRO A 80 -8.82 -1.14 -10.81
N CYS A 81 -7.60 -0.62 -10.95
CA CYS A 81 -7.20 0.59 -10.26
C CYS A 81 -7.81 1.84 -10.91
N HIS A 82 -7.72 2.99 -10.24
CA HIS A 82 -8.28 4.26 -10.73
C HIS A 82 -7.69 4.72 -12.06
N ALA A 83 -6.51 4.22 -12.43
CA ALA A 83 -5.83 4.52 -13.70
C ALA A 83 -6.01 3.43 -14.77
N GLY A 84 -6.94 2.50 -14.57
CA GLY A 84 -7.36 1.49 -15.56
C GLY A 84 -6.45 0.28 -15.67
N LEU A 85 -5.50 0.08 -14.76
CA LEU A 85 -4.70 -1.15 -14.68
C LEU A 85 -5.36 -2.15 -13.73
N ILE A 86 -5.05 -3.43 -13.88
CA ILE A 86 -5.52 -4.47 -12.96
C ILE A 86 -4.54 -4.61 -11.79
N GLU A 87 -5.10 -4.83 -10.62
CA GLU A 87 -4.39 -5.11 -9.38
C GLU A 87 -5.01 -6.29 -8.65
N VAL A 88 -4.19 -6.96 -7.84
CA VAL A 88 -4.61 -8.06 -6.97
C VAL A 88 -4.19 -7.72 -5.56
N ILE A 89 -5.10 -7.77 -4.61
CA ILE A 89 -4.80 -7.58 -3.20
C ILE A 89 -5.23 -8.81 -2.40
N THR A 90 -4.33 -9.30 -1.55
CA THR A 90 -4.54 -10.46 -0.69
C THR A 90 -4.30 -10.07 0.76
N PRO A 91 -5.27 -10.26 1.67
CA PRO A 91 -5.08 -9.97 3.09
C PRO A 91 -4.18 -11.00 3.74
N VAL A 92 -3.21 -10.54 4.53
CA VAL A 92 -2.42 -11.37 5.45
C VAL A 92 -3.17 -11.46 6.77
N GLN A 93 -3.46 -12.66 7.22
CA GLN A 93 -4.27 -12.91 8.41
C GLN A 93 -3.48 -13.63 9.48
N ILE A 94 -3.67 -13.24 10.75
CA ILE A 94 -3.19 -13.91 11.94
C ILE A 94 -4.39 -14.06 12.88
N ASP A 95 -4.73 -15.30 13.26
CA ASP A 95 -5.86 -15.60 14.14
C ASP A 95 -7.18 -14.92 13.72
N GLY A 96 -7.40 -14.86 12.39
CA GLY A 96 -8.58 -14.25 11.79
C GLY A 96 -8.58 -12.72 11.71
N ALA A 97 -7.57 -12.04 12.26
CA ALA A 97 -7.36 -10.59 12.13
C ALA A 97 -6.49 -10.28 10.91
N VAL A 98 -6.89 -9.30 10.10
CA VAL A 98 -6.06 -8.81 8.98
C VAL A 98 -4.97 -7.90 9.52
N VAL A 99 -3.72 -8.26 9.27
CA VAL A 99 -2.52 -7.60 9.82
C VAL A 99 -1.69 -6.91 8.75
N GLY A 100 -2.04 -7.05 7.50
CA GLY A 100 -1.40 -6.44 6.34
C GLY A 100 -1.92 -7.02 5.05
N PHE A 101 -1.29 -6.67 3.93
CA PHE A 101 -1.70 -7.13 2.61
C PHE A 101 -0.49 -7.39 1.73
N LEU A 102 -0.65 -8.35 0.80
CA LEU A 102 0.20 -8.49 -0.38
C LEU A 102 -0.54 -7.95 -1.60
N LEU A 103 0.15 -7.19 -2.42
CA LEU A 103 -0.39 -6.58 -3.62
C LEU A 103 0.41 -7.01 -4.85
N LEU A 104 -0.26 -7.39 -5.94
CA LEU A 104 0.29 -7.39 -7.30
C LEU A 104 -0.28 -6.21 -8.05
N SER A 105 0.54 -5.51 -8.78
CA SER A 105 0.13 -4.24 -9.39
C SER A 105 0.67 -4.03 -10.79
N HIS A 106 0.12 -3.03 -11.48
CA HIS A 106 0.54 -2.54 -12.80
C HIS A 106 0.28 -3.54 -13.93
N ILE A 107 -0.82 -4.28 -13.87
CA ILE A 107 -1.13 -5.40 -14.76
C ILE A 107 -2.05 -4.93 -15.88
N VAL A 108 -1.69 -5.31 -17.11
CA VAL A 108 -2.53 -5.22 -18.32
C VAL A 108 -2.77 -6.64 -18.80
N GLN A 109 -4.01 -7.00 -19.11
CA GLN A 109 -4.33 -8.39 -19.52
C GLN A 109 -3.94 -8.68 -20.96
N GLY A 110 -4.11 -7.70 -21.85
CA GLY A 110 -3.78 -7.84 -23.27
C GLY A 110 -4.76 -8.70 -24.07
N ALA A 111 -5.97 -8.92 -23.53
CA ALA A 111 -7.00 -9.68 -24.23
C ALA A 111 -7.63 -8.87 -25.38
N ASP A 112 -7.84 -7.57 -25.18
CA ASP A 112 -8.27 -6.59 -26.18
C ASP A 112 -7.55 -5.26 -25.91
N GLU A 113 -6.39 -5.10 -26.52
CA GLU A 113 -5.49 -3.97 -26.27
C GLU A 113 -6.16 -2.61 -26.53
N GLN A 114 -7.01 -2.52 -27.55
CA GLN A 114 -7.66 -1.25 -27.88
C GLN A 114 -8.74 -0.88 -26.84
N SER A 115 -9.56 -1.82 -26.44
CA SER A 115 -10.59 -1.59 -25.42
C SER A 115 -9.97 -1.33 -24.05
N GLU A 116 -8.91 -2.06 -23.69
CA GLU A 116 -8.17 -1.86 -22.43
C GLU A 116 -7.50 -0.47 -22.39
N TRP A 117 -6.88 -0.05 -23.50
CA TRP A 117 -6.32 1.30 -23.61
C TRP A 117 -7.40 2.38 -23.51
N ASN A 118 -8.51 2.23 -24.23
CA ASN A 118 -9.63 3.18 -24.20
C ASN A 118 -10.17 3.34 -22.77
N TYR A 119 -10.27 2.23 -22.04
CA TYR A 119 -10.66 2.26 -20.63
C TYR A 119 -9.64 3.02 -19.77
N ALA A 120 -8.36 2.71 -19.87
CA ALA A 120 -7.29 3.38 -19.14
C ALA A 120 -7.24 4.87 -19.47
N GLN A 121 -7.36 5.25 -20.75
CA GLN A 121 -7.43 6.63 -21.20
C GLN A 121 -8.63 7.38 -20.60
N LYS A 122 -9.80 6.74 -20.54
CA LYS A 122 -11.00 7.30 -19.90
C LYS A 122 -10.79 7.53 -18.41
N CYS A 123 -10.20 6.56 -17.70
CA CYS A 123 -9.87 6.67 -16.28
C CYS A 123 -8.94 7.85 -15.98
N CYS A 124 -8.01 8.14 -16.90
CA CYS A 124 -7.01 9.20 -16.74
C CYS A 124 -7.42 10.54 -17.38
N SER A 125 -8.65 10.66 -17.93
CA SER A 125 -9.07 11.82 -18.73
C SER A 125 -9.06 13.14 -17.98
N ALA A 126 -9.22 13.11 -16.66
CA ALA A 126 -9.20 14.30 -15.80
C ALA A 126 -7.78 14.76 -15.41
N TYR A 127 -6.75 13.94 -15.67
CA TYR A 127 -5.38 14.26 -15.29
C TYR A 127 -4.70 15.10 -16.36
N ALA A 128 -3.97 16.13 -15.91
CA ALA A 128 -3.18 17.01 -16.79
C ALA A 128 -1.88 16.31 -17.23
N ILE A 129 -2.02 15.21 -18.02
CA ILE A 129 -0.92 14.39 -18.52
C ILE A 129 -1.00 14.35 -20.03
N ASP A 130 0.16 14.46 -20.71
CA ASP A 130 0.24 14.31 -22.15
C ASP A 130 -0.22 12.89 -22.57
N LYS A 131 -1.23 12.85 -23.45
CA LYS A 131 -1.85 11.59 -23.89
C LYS A 131 -0.90 10.69 -24.65
N THR A 132 -0.02 11.28 -25.47
CA THR A 132 0.96 10.52 -26.28
C THR A 132 1.99 9.87 -25.39
N ALA A 133 2.51 10.61 -24.40
CA ALA A 133 3.43 10.06 -23.39
C ALA A 133 2.77 8.97 -22.55
N LEU A 134 1.50 9.17 -22.15
CA LEU A 134 0.73 8.20 -21.38
C LEU A 134 0.51 6.90 -22.16
N GLN A 135 0.11 7.01 -23.45
CA GLN A 135 -0.09 5.84 -24.32
C GLN A 135 1.20 5.08 -24.56
N LYS A 136 2.30 5.79 -24.83
CA LYS A 136 3.62 5.19 -24.97
C LYS A 136 4.02 4.40 -23.73
N ALA A 137 3.80 5.00 -22.55
CA ALA A 137 4.10 4.36 -21.27
C ALA A 137 3.18 3.17 -20.99
N TYR A 138 1.88 3.25 -21.35
CA TYR A 138 0.93 2.13 -21.26
C TYR A 138 1.35 0.95 -22.15
N ASN A 139 1.73 1.23 -23.40
CA ASN A 139 2.15 0.20 -24.34
C ASN A 139 3.43 -0.53 -23.92
N ALA A 140 4.25 0.09 -23.09
CA ALA A 140 5.46 -0.52 -22.52
C ALA A 140 5.17 -1.43 -21.30
N LEU A 141 3.95 -1.47 -20.78
CA LEU A 141 3.59 -2.36 -19.67
C LEU A 141 3.55 -3.82 -20.15
N PRO A 142 4.03 -4.76 -19.32
CA PRO A 142 3.93 -6.18 -19.64
C PRO A 142 2.47 -6.62 -19.70
N ARG A 143 2.18 -7.55 -20.62
CA ARG A 143 0.86 -8.17 -20.77
C ARG A 143 0.81 -9.47 -19.97
N THR A 144 -0.19 -9.62 -19.13
CA THR A 144 -0.37 -10.80 -18.27
C THR A 144 -1.75 -11.40 -18.54
N PRO A 145 -1.84 -12.49 -19.31
CA PRO A 145 -3.13 -13.15 -19.58
C PRO A 145 -3.85 -13.55 -18.30
N TYR A 146 -5.19 -13.51 -18.34
CA TYR A 146 -6.02 -13.79 -17.15
C TYR A 146 -5.68 -15.14 -16.45
N PRO A 147 -5.43 -16.27 -17.13
CA PRO A 147 -5.05 -17.51 -16.46
C PRO A 147 -3.74 -17.37 -15.64
N VAL A 148 -2.75 -16.66 -16.18
CA VAL A 148 -1.49 -16.38 -15.47
C VAL A 148 -1.73 -15.48 -14.26
N LEU A 149 -2.51 -14.42 -14.43
CA LEU A 149 -2.90 -13.53 -13.35
C LEU A 149 -3.64 -14.28 -12.23
N LYS A 150 -4.58 -15.15 -12.59
CA LYS A 150 -5.34 -15.95 -11.61
C LYS A 150 -4.41 -16.89 -10.83
N SER A 151 -3.51 -17.60 -11.52
CA SER A 151 -2.51 -18.46 -10.86
C SER A 151 -1.58 -17.67 -9.96
N ALA A 152 -1.12 -16.49 -10.38
CA ALA A 152 -0.31 -15.61 -9.56
C ALA A 152 -1.07 -15.13 -8.31
N ALA A 153 -2.36 -14.80 -8.45
CA ALA A 153 -3.23 -14.43 -7.32
C ALA A 153 -3.40 -15.59 -6.32
N ASP A 154 -3.57 -16.80 -6.79
CA ASP A 154 -3.70 -18.00 -5.93
C ASP A 154 -2.38 -18.30 -5.19
N LEU A 155 -1.23 -18.21 -5.87
CA LEU A 155 0.08 -18.32 -5.23
C LEU A 155 0.33 -17.22 -4.20
N LEU A 156 -0.10 -15.99 -4.49
CA LEU A 156 -0.01 -14.88 -3.54
C LEU A 156 -0.85 -15.14 -2.29
N ALA A 157 -2.04 -15.72 -2.45
CA ALA A 157 -2.90 -16.08 -1.33
C ALA A 157 -2.25 -17.17 -0.44
N LEU A 158 -1.62 -18.18 -1.04
CA LEU A 158 -0.85 -19.20 -0.30
C LEU A 158 0.36 -18.58 0.42
N ALA A 159 1.09 -17.69 -0.23
CA ALA A 159 2.21 -16.98 0.38
C ALA A 159 1.73 -16.14 1.58
N ALA A 160 0.63 -15.38 1.43
CA ALA A 160 0.05 -14.60 2.51
C ALA A 160 -0.34 -15.45 3.73
N ALA A 161 -0.93 -16.63 3.51
CA ALA A 161 -1.28 -17.56 4.57
C ALA A 161 -0.04 -18.12 5.29
N ALA A 162 1.07 -18.31 4.57
CA ALA A 162 2.30 -18.87 5.12
C ALA A 162 3.19 -17.85 5.86
N LEU A 163 2.98 -16.55 5.66
CA LEU A 163 3.88 -15.50 6.21
C LEU A 163 4.00 -15.55 7.74
N TYR A 164 2.90 -15.77 8.43
CA TYR A 164 2.90 -15.87 9.89
C TYR A 164 3.63 -17.13 10.37
N GLN A 165 3.33 -18.28 9.78
CA GLN A 165 3.94 -19.56 10.15
C GLN A 165 5.47 -19.55 9.97
N LYS A 166 5.96 -18.85 8.97
CA LYS A 166 7.40 -18.68 8.71
C LYS A 166 8.06 -17.58 9.54
N GLY A 167 7.32 -16.92 10.44
CA GLY A 167 7.84 -15.82 11.26
C GLY A 167 8.17 -14.54 10.47
N LEU A 168 7.70 -14.42 9.21
CA LEU A 168 7.92 -13.26 8.36
C LEU A 168 7.05 -12.06 8.78
N THR A 169 5.98 -12.34 9.53
CA THR A 169 5.13 -11.34 10.17
C THR A 169 4.92 -11.70 11.63
N ARG A 170 4.92 -10.69 12.50
CA ARG A 170 4.62 -10.84 13.93
C ARG A 170 3.68 -9.72 14.36
N LEU A 171 2.79 -10.04 15.28
CA LEU A 171 2.04 -8.99 15.98
C LEU A 171 3.01 -8.21 16.86
N ALA A 172 3.03 -6.89 16.71
CA ALA A 172 3.80 -6.05 17.62
C ALA A 172 3.11 -6.07 19.00
N ALA A 173 3.90 -6.14 20.06
CA ALA A 173 3.39 -5.93 21.41
C ALA A 173 2.86 -4.47 21.52
N GLY A 174 1.55 -4.31 21.63
CA GLY A 174 0.81 -3.04 21.55
C GLY A 174 0.53 -2.59 20.11
N SER A 175 -0.61 -1.96 19.89
CA SER A 175 -0.94 -1.40 18.57
C SER A 175 -0.02 -0.20 18.26
N VAL A 176 0.24 0.08 16.97
CA VAL A 176 0.97 1.30 16.57
C VAL A 176 0.27 2.55 17.10
N GLN A 177 -1.06 2.47 17.21
CA GLN A 177 -1.90 3.49 17.82
C GLN A 177 -1.58 3.71 19.30
N GLU A 178 -1.53 2.61 20.06
CA GLU A 178 -1.14 2.65 21.48
C GLU A 178 0.29 3.11 21.66
N LYS A 179 1.20 2.66 20.78
CA LYS A 179 2.60 3.11 20.79
C LYS A 179 2.71 4.60 20.50
N LEU A 180 1.97 5.11 19.48
CA LEU A 180 1.96 6.55 19.18
C LEU A 180 1.35 7.34 20.34
N SER A 181 0.20 6.93 20.87
CA SER A 181 -0.46 7.63 21.98
C SER A 181 0.42 7.65 23.23
N ARG A 182 1.05 6.53 23.56
CA ARG A 182 1.98 6.43 24.68
C ARG A 182 3.24 7.28 24.46
N TYR A 183 3.84 7.18 23.27
CA TYR A 183 5.02 7.97 22.91
C TYR A 183 4.75 9.46 23.02
N LEU A 184 3.61 9.93 22.51
CA LEU A 184 3.22 11.33 22.67
C LEU A 184 3.08 11.72 24.15
N ALA A 185 2.40 10.89 24.95
CA ALA A 185 2.21 11.17 26.38
C ALA A 185 3.52 11.24 27.17
N GLU A 186 4.48 10.36 26.86
CA GLU A 186 5.79 10.28 27.51
C GLU A 186 6.74 11.41 27.11
N HIS A 187 6.63 11.95 25.88
CA HIS A 187 7.58 12.93 25.31
C HIS A 187 6.99 14.32 25.05
N LEU A 188 5.81 14.65 25.64
CA LEU A 188 5.15 15.96 25.42
C LEU A 188 6.01 17.17 25.79
N ASP A 189 6.91 17.00 26.75
CA ASP A 189 7.79 18.05 27.25
C ASP A 189 9.04 18.25 26.37
N GLU A 190 9.27 17.36 25.41
CA GLU A 190 10.40 17.38 24.49
C GLU A 190 10.04 18.06 23.15
N THR A 191 11.07 18.38 22.35
CA THR A 191 10.85 18.86 20.99
C THR A 191 10.49 17.69 20.07
N LEU A 192 9.20 17.47 19.88
CA LEU A 192 8.67 16.45 18.97
C LEU A 192 8.62 16.98 17.53
N THR A 193 9.35 16.33 16.62
CA THR A 193 9.24 16.55 15.17
C THR A 193 8.68 15.32 14.48
N ASN A 194 8.12 15.50 13.29
CA ASN A 194 7.64 14.37 12.49
C ASN A 194 8.77 13.35 12.20
N GLU A 195 10.01 13.84 12.05
CA GLU A 195 11.19 13.00 11.81
C GLU A 195 11.52 12.15 13.03
N THR A 196 11.52 12.72 14.24
CA THR A 196 11.80 11.97 15.46
C THR A 196 10.73 10.90 15.71
N ILE A 197 9.46 11.26 15.60
CA ILE A 197 8.33 10.33 15.77
C ILE A 197 8.41 9.18 14.73
N CYS A 198 8.66 9.51 13.45
CA CYS A 198 8.79 8.51 12.41
C CYS A 198 9.94 7.55 12.65
N ARG A 199 11.10 8.06 13.04
CA ARG A 199 12.29 7.26 13.34
C ARG A 199 12.03 6.32 14.53
N ASP A 200 11.56 6.86 15.63
CA ASP A 200 11.46 6.13 16.91
C ASP A 200 10.33 5.08 16.89
N LEU A 201 9.25 5.36 16.17
CA LEU A 201 8.15 4.42 15.98
C LEU A 201 8.27 3.57 14.69
N SER A 202 9.35 3.73 13.91
CA SER A 202 9.57 3.06 12.63
C SER A 202 8.41 3.29 11.63
N LEU A 203 7.89 4.52 11.57
CA LEU A 203 6.82 4.95 10.68
C LEU A 203 7.39 5.74 9.49
N SER A 204 6.72 5.64 8.34
CA SER A 204 6.94 6.62 7.26
C SER A 204 6.20 7.94 7.59
N ARG A 205 6.66 9.06 6.99
CA ARG A 205 5.94 10.36 7.14
C ARG A 205 4.48 10.26 6.70
N THR A 206 4.24 9.56 5.59
CA THR A 206 2.90 9.29 5.08
C THR A 206 2.10 8.43 6.06
N GLY A 207 2.73 7.39 6.65
CA GLY A 207 2.12 6.55 7.68
C GLY A 207 1.71 7.33 8.91
N LEU A 208 2.59 8.19 9.42
CA LEU A 208 2.29 9.05 10.56
C LEU A 208 1.12 10.01 10.28
N TYR A 209 1.10 10.62 9.09
CA TYR A 209 0.01 11.52 8.68
C TYR A 209 -1.35 10.82 8.70
N TYR A 210 -1.46 9.66 8.06
CA TYR A 210 -2.74 8.93 8.01
C TYR A 210 -3.13 8.35 9.36
N LEU A 211 -2.18 7.84 10.13
CA LEU A 211 -2.42 7.34 11.47
C LEU A 211 -2.96 8.44 12.38
N SER A 212 -2.37 9.63 12.33
CA SER A 212 -2.81 10.80 13.09
C SER A 212 -4.23 11.22 12.71
N ARG A 213 -4.52 11.33 11.40
CA ARG A 213 -5.86 11.65 10.91
C ARG A 213 -6.91 10.62 11.34
N GLN A 214 -6.55 9.36 11.34
CA GLN A 214 -7.46 8.28 11.72
C GLN A 214 -7.75 8.26 13.23
N LEU A 215 -6.72 8.51 14.06
CA LEU A 215 -6.83 8.44 15.52
C LEU A 215 -7.44 9.71 16.13
N TYR A 216 -7.01 10.86 15.63
CA TYR A 216 -7.27 12.15 16.28
C TYR A 216 -8.12 13.09 15.40
N GLY A 217 -8.41 12.71 14.16
CA GLY A 217 -9.12 13.57 13.21
C GLY A 217 -8.31 14.76 12.68
N CYS A 218 -7.08 14.95 13.16
CA CYS A 218 -6.22 16.10 12.87
C CYS A 218 -4.77 15.67 12.53
N GLY A 219 -3.91 16.64 12.16
CA GLY A 219 -2.49 16.40 11.97
C GLY A 219 -1.75 16.17 13.29
N ILE A 220 -0.60 15.45 13.24
CA ILE A 220 0.13 15.08 14.45
C ILE A 220 0.60 16.31 15.24
N ASN A 221 1.05 17.38 14.57
CA ASN A 221 1.48 18.61 15.22
C ASN A 221 0.35 19.33 15.94
N GLU A 222 -0.85 19.30 15.35
CA GLU A 222 -2.08 19.84 15.95
C GLU A 222 -2.45 19.02 17.20
N GLN A 223 -2.38 17.70 17.12
CA GLN A 223 -2.62 16.82 18.28
C GLN A 223 -1.62 17.06 19.41
N ILE A 224 -0.32 17.21 19.10
CA ILE A 224 0.70 17.54 20.10
C ILE A 224 0.36 18.86 20.80
N THR A 225 -0.07 19.87 20.04
CA THR A 225 -0.48 21.16 20.61
C THR A 225 -1.69 21.01 21.54
N HIS A 226 -2.71 20.26 21.12
CA HIS A 226 -3.88 19.97 21.96
C HIS A 226 -3.51 19.27 23.26
N LEU A 227 -2.65 18.24 23.20
CA LEU A 227 -2.21 17.50 24.37
C LEU A 227 -1.40 18.39 25.34
N ARG A 228 -0.54 19.29 24.83
CA ARG A 228 0.21 20.24 25.65
C ARG A 228 -0.69 21.23 26.37
N ILE A 229 -1.70 21.74 25.68
CA ILE A 229 -2.71 22.64 26.28
C ILE A 229 -3.46 21.91 27.40
N GLN A 230 -3.91 20.68 27.16
CA GLN A 230 -4.61 19.88 28.18
C GLN A 230 -3.75 19.57 29.40
N LYS A 231 -2.42 19.36 29.21
CA LYS A 231 -1.48 19.12 30.32
C LYS A 231 -1.20 20.39 31.15
N ALA A 232 -1.36 21.56 30.54
CA ALA A 232 -1.11 22.86 31.17
C ALA A 232 -2.29 23.44 31.93
N MET A 233 -3.49 22.89 31.77
CA MET A 233 -4.72 23.24 32.50
C MET A 233 -4.90 22.39 33.74
#